data_17e42680562ef14275d11d89a6d53227
#
_entry.id   17e42680562ef14275d11d89a6d53227
#
_cell.length_a   1.000
_cell.length_b   1.000
_cell.length_c   1.000
_cell.angle_alpha   90.00
_cell.angle_beta   90.00
_cell.angle_gamma   90.00
#
_symmetry.space_group_name_H-M   'P 1'
#
loop_
_entity.id
_entity.type
_entity.pdbx_description
1 polymer ?
#
loop_
_entity_poly.entity_id
_entity_poly.type
_entity_poly.pdbx_seq_one_letter_code
_entity_poly.pdbx_strand_id
1 'polypeptide(L)'
;MASSFTTSLGIEEMVTGEKSGTWGTISNFNWDIMDRITAYTSVALSGTTHTLTVREASPGTGTENLQDGMYRVIKFTGALGANNTVTIAPNTTKVFFIIINATTDSGSSGPYSVILTQGSGANVTVQNGNNAVVYCDGGGSGAVVTDALSDLQIGDDLSLVSDSAVINLGADNDVTITHVAD
;
A
#
# COMPACT_ATOMS: atom_id res chain seq x y z
N MET A 1 -9.33 10.08 -32.80
CA MET A 1 -8.36 10.31 -31.70
C MET A 1 -8.29 9.02 -30.92
N ALA A 2 -7.11 8.67 -30.40
CA ALA A 2 -6.97 7.49 -29.55
C ALA A 2 -7.49 7.82 -28.13
N SER A 3 -7.99 6.81 -27.42
CA SER A 3 -8.33 6.94 -26.01
C SER A 3 -7.17 7.51 -25.19
N SER A 4 -7.48 8.25 -24.14
CA SER A 4 -6.55 8.63 -23.07
C SER A 4 -6.82 7.80 -21.81
N PHE A 5 -5.93 7.95 -20.82
CA PHE A 5 -6.04 7.22 -19.56
C PHE A 5 -5.81 8.16 -18.39
N THR A 6 -6.57 7.99 -17.31
CA THR A 6 -6.36 8.77 -16.09
C THR A 6 -4.99 8.49 -15.48
N THR A 7 -4.36 9.53 -14.92
CA THR A 7 -2.97 9.46 -14.44
C THR A 7 -2.78 8.57 -13.21
N SER A 8 -3.79 8.46 -12.35
CA SER A 8 -3.68 7.72 -11.09
C SER A 8 -3.97 6.23 -11.23
N LEU A 9 -5.01 5.87 -11.97
CA LEU A 9 -5.53 4.50 -11.99
C LEU A 9 -5.53 3.86 -13.38
N GLY A 10 -5.24 4.64 -14.43
CA GLY A 10 -5.27 4.14 -15.79
C GLY A 10 -6.70 3.82 -16.30
N ILE A 11 -7.73 4.51 -15.78
CA ILE A 11 -9.09 4.41 -16.29
C ILE A 11 -9.12 4.92 -17.73
N GLU A 12 -9.66 4.15 -18.66
CA GLU A 12 -9.71 4.54 -20.06
C GLU A 12 -10.81 5.59 -20.31
N GLU A 13 -10.39 6.72 -20.84
CA GLU A 13 -11.24 7.84 -21.25
C GLU A 13 -11.50 7.74 -22.75
N MET A 14 -12.67 7.21 -23.11
CA MET A 14 -13.05 6.99 -24.50
C MET A 14 -13.52 8.29 -25.17
N VAL A 15 -13.07 8.52 -26.40
CA VAL A 15 -13.51 9.64 -27.22
C VAL A 15 -14.86 9.33 -27.87
N THR A 16 -15.73 10.33 -27.99
CA THR A 16 -17.04 10.17 -28.65
C THR A 16 -16.91 9.58 -30.06
N GLY A 17 -17.67 8.54 -30.31
CA GLY A 17 -17.66 7.80 -31.59
C GLY A 17 -16.53 6.76 -31.73
N GLU A 18 -15.66 6.65 -30.72
CA GLU A 18 -14.62 5.64 -30.66
C GLU A 18 -15.13 4.32 -30.05
N LYS A 19 -14.39 3.22 -30.25
CA LYS A 19 -14.65 1.93 -29.60
C LYS A 19 -16.01 1.28 -29.94
N SER A 20 -16.55 1.52 -31.14
CA SER A 20 -17.74 0.81 -31.60
C SER A 20 -17.58 -0.70 -31.48
N GLY A 21 -18.51 -1.36 -30.79
CA GLY A 21 -18.49 -2.78 -30.50
C GLY A 21 -17.65 -3.21 -29.29
N THR A 22 -16.81 -2.37 -28.73
CA THR A 22 -15.94 -2.70 -27.57
C THR A 22 -16.13 -1.79 -26.35
N TRP A 23 -16.91 -0.71 -26.48
CA TRP A 23 -17.14 0.26 -25.39
C TRP A 23 -17.67 -0.39 -24.11
N GLY A 24 -18.54 -1.39 -24.23
CA GLY A 24 -19.10 -2.11 -23.08
C GLY A 24 -18.02 -2.86 -22.29
N THR A 25 -17.10 -3.51 -23.00
CA THR A 25 -15.95 -4.19 -22.36
C THR A 25 -15.08 -3.19 -21.61
N ILE A 26 -14.72 -2.07 -22.25
CA ILE A 26 -13.89 -1.01 -21.64
C ILE A 26 -14.59 -0.41 -20.42
N SER A 27 -15.89 -0.14 -20.52
CA SER A 27 -16.68 0.36 -19.38
C SER A 27 -16.67 -0.61 -18.21
N ASN A 28 -16.80 -1.91 -18.46
CA ASN A 28 -16.76 -2.93 -17.41
C ASN A 28 -15.38 -2.95 -16.73
N PHE A 29 -14.27 -2.86 -17.47
CA PHE A 29 -12.95 -2.76 -16.87
C PHE A 29 -12.77 -1.50 -16.02
N ASN A 30 -13.30 -0.38 -16.46
CA ASN A 30 -13.29 0.84 -15.66
C ASN A 30 -14.07 0.65 -14.34
N TRP A 31 -15.20 -0.06 -14.38
CA TRP A 31 -15.95 -0.41 -13.17
C TRP A 31 -15.19 -1.39 -12.28
N ASP A 32 -14.51 -2.38 -12.84
CA ASP A 32 -13.67 -3.31 -12.09
C ASP A 32 -12.51 -2.60 -11.38
N ILE A 33 -11.91 -1.58 -12.00
CA ILE A 33 -10.90 -0.71 -11.37
C ILE A 33 -11.53 0.05 -10.18
N MET A 34 -12.71 0.62 -10.37
CA MET A 34 -13.42 1.36 -9.32
C MET A 34 -13.81 0.45 -8.15
N ASP A 35 -14.24 -0.79 -8.42
CA ASP A 35 -14.55 -1.77 -7.39
C ASP A 35 -13.32 -2.11 -6.54
N ARG A 36 -12.16 -2.33 -7.18
CA ARG A 36 -10.89 -2.60 -6.47
C ARG A 36 -10.48 -1.50 -5.49
N ILE A 37 -10.74 -0.23 -5.80
CA ILE A 37 -10.41 0.90 -4.92
C ILE A 37 -11.15 0.80 -3.58
N THR A 38 -12.35 0.25 -3.56
CA THR A 38 -13.19 0.13 -2.36
C THR A 38 -12.95 -1.18 -1.61
N ALA A 39 -12.22 -2.10 -2.21
CA ALA A 39 -12.02 -3.44 -1.71
C ALA A 39 -10.64 -3.65 -1.06
N TYR A 40 -10.44 -4.85 -0.56
CA TYR A 40 -9.24 -5.35 0.09
C TYR A 40 -8.66 -6.52 -0.72
N THR A 41 -7.34 -6.66 -0.70
CA THR A 41 -6.68 -7.83 -1.27
C THR A 41 -5.62 -8.42 -0.34
N SER A 42 -5.29 -9.69 -0.56
CA SER A 42 -4.18 -10.37 0.10
C SER A 42 -3.14 -10.76 -0.94
N VAL A 43 -1.90 -10.33 -0.71
CA VAL A 43 -0.75 -10.59 -1.59
C VAL A 43 0.24 -11.48 -0.85
N ALA A 44 0.51 -12.66 -1.41
CA ALA A 44 1.50 -13.57 -0.86
C ALA A 44 2.90 -13.15 -1.34
N LEU A 45 3.76 -12.77 -0.39
CA LEU A 45 5.15 -12.44 -0.66
C LEU A 45 6.02 -13.69 -0.64
N SER A 46 7.02 -13.70 -1.50
CA SER A 46 8.08 -14.71 -1.53
C SER A 46 9.42 -14.07 -1.92
N GLY A 47 10.51 -14.63 -1.45
CA GLY A 47 11.84 -14.07 -1.72
C GLY A 47 12.05 -12.70 -1.05
N THR A 48 12.86 -11.85 -1.68
CA THR A 48 13.31 -10.57 -1.11
C THR A 48 12.72 -9.35 -1.78
N THR A 49 12.01 -9.51 -2.90
CA THR A 49 11.44 -8.40 -3.67
C THR A 49 10.05 -8.75 -4.19
N HIS A 50 9.20 -7.73 -4.29
CA HIS A 50 7.89 -7.80 -4.93
C HIS A 50 7.57 -6.48 -5.62
N THR A 51 6.82 -6.50 -6.72
CA THR A 51 6.33 -5.28 -7.36
C THR A 51 4.82 -5.21 -7.19
N LEU A 52 4.36 -4.18 -6.49
CA LEU A 52 2.95 -3.85 -6.34
C LEU A 52 2.57 -2.84 -7.42
N THR A 53 1.91 -3.30 -8.46
CA THR A 53 1.54 -2.45 -9.58
C THR A 53 0.19 -1.78 -9.31
N VAL A 54 0.18 -0.44 -9.24
CA VAL A 54 -1.04 0.37 -9.07
C VAL A 54 -1.77 0.52 -10.39
N ARG A 55 -1.01 0.74 -11.46
CA ARG A 55 -1.49 0.77 -12.83
C ARG A 55 -0.33 0.42 -13.76
N GLU A 56 -0.60 0.06 -14.98
CA GLU A 56 0.44 -0.07 -15.99
C GLU A 56 1.07 1.29 -16.32
N ALA A 57 2.37 1.29 -16.57
CA ALA A 57 3.10 2.50 -16.97
C ALA A 57 2.58 3.07 -18.30
N SER A 58 2.18 2.17 -19.19
CA SER A 58 1.57 2.49 -20.49
C SER A 58 0.32 1.63 -20.65
N PRO A 59 -0.80 2.02 -20.04
CA PRO A 59 -2.02 1.22 -20.08
C PRO A 59 -2.52 1.07 -21.52
N GLY A 60 -2.81 -0.18 -21.89
CA GLY A 60 -3.42 -0.54 -23.15
C GLY A 60 -4.94 -0.43 -23.10
N THR A 61 -5.56 -0.70 -24.23
CA THR A 61 -7.00 -0.81 -24.32
C THR A 61 -7.43 -2.20 -23.84
N GLY A 62 -8.23 -2.26 -22.77
CA GLY A 62 -8.90 -3.51 -22.40
C GLY A 62 -8.44 -4.12 -21.08
N THR A 63 -7.97 -5.35 -21.06
CA THR A 63 -7.95 -6.25 -19.92
C THR A 63 -6.77 -6.10 -18.96
N GLU A 64 -5.74 -5.35 -19.32
CA GLU A 64 -4.44 -5.37 -18.64
C GLU A 64 -4.38 -4.49 -17.39
N ASN A 65 -5.41 -3.67 -17.17
CA ASN A 65 -5.39 -2.64 -16.12
C ASN A 65 -5.79 -3.14 -14.73
N LEU A 66 -6.15 -4.41 -14.58
CA LEU A 66 -6.59 -4.96 -13.29
C LEU A 66 -5.39 -5.42 -12.46
N GLN A 67 -4.84 -4.51 -11.64
CA GLN A 67 -3.64 -4.70 -10.86
C GLN A 67 -3.94 -4.81 -9.35
N ASP A 68 -3.07 -5.51 -8.60
CA ASP A 68 -3.24 -5.69 -7.14
C ASP A 68 -3.02 -4.38 -6.36
N GLY A 69 -2.17 -3.50 -6.85
CA GLY A 69 -1.96 -2.17 -6.26
C GLY A 69 -3.10 -1.17 -6.46
N MET A 70 -4.19 -1.55 -7.14
CA MET A 70 -5.40 -0.73 -7.20
C MET A 70 -6.20 -0.78 -5.90
N TYR A 71 -6.07 -1.83 -5.10
CA TYR A 71 -6.71 -1.94 -3.79
C TYR A 71 -6.12 -0.94 -2.80
N ARG A 72 -6.93 -0.44 -1.88
CA ARG A 72 -6.48 0.50 -0.85
C ARG A 72 -6.11 -0.17 0.46
N VAL A 73 -6.64 -1.36 0.71
CA VAL A 73 -6.25 -2.18 1.85
C VAL A 73 -5.53 -3.41 1.30
N ILE A 74 -4.27 -3.58 1.68
CA ILE A 74 -3.41 -4.66 1.20
C ILE A 74 -2.84 -5.42 2.39
N LYS A 75 -3.12 -6.72 2.44
CA LYS A 75 -2.56 -7.62 3.44
C LYS A 75 -1.43 -8.43 2.80
N PHE A 76 -0.22 -8.22 3.24
CA PHE A 76 0.90 -9.07 2.86
C PHE A 76 0.93 -10.32 3.73
N THR A 77 1.10 -11.47 3.09
CA THR A 77 1.19 -12.80 3.72
C THR A 77 2.41 -13.54 3.17
N GLY A 78 2.71 -14.69 3.72
CA GLY A 78 3.83 -15.54 3.28
C GLY A 78 4.91 -15.69 4.35
N ALA A 79 5.75 -16.68 4.20
CA ALA A 79 6.87 -16.95 5.11
C ALA A 79 8.15 -16.36 4.52
N LEU A 80 8.73 -15.36 5.17
CA LEU A 80 9.91 -14.64 4.72
C LEU A 80 11.20 -15.21 5.31
N GLY A 81 12.23 -15.35 4.49
CA GLY A 81 13.60 -15.72 4.91
C GLY A 81 14.54 -14.51 5.03
N ALA A 82 14.06 -13.33 4.64
CA ALA A 82 14.73 -12.03 4.75
C ALA A 82 13.69 -10.92 4.60
N ASN A 83 14.06 -9.66 4.84
CA ASN A 83 13.20 -8.53 4.53
C ASN A 83 12.76 -8.55 3.06
N ASN A 84 11.50 -8.22 2.79
CA ASN A 84 10.97 -8.13 1.43
C ASN A 84 10.76 -6.66 1.06
N THR A 85 11.39 -6.22 -0.04
CA THR A 85 11.19 -4.88 -0.60
C THR A 85 10.05 -4.90 -1.60
N VAL A 86 8.96 -4.24 -1.26
CA VAL A 86 7.79 -4.04 -2.13
C VAL A 86 7.92 -2.72 -2.86
N THR A 87 8.15 -2.78 -4.17
CA THR A 87 8.24 -1.59 -5.02
C THR A 87 6.85 -1.24 -5.58
N ILE A 88 6.38 -0.04 -5.29
CA ILE A 88 5.10 0.49 -5.78
C ILE A 88 5.31 1.11 -7.16
N ALA A 89 4.65 0.57 -8.17
CA ALA A 89 4.83 0.96 -9.56
C ALA A 89 3.51 1.43 -10.21
N PRO A 90 3.59 2.39 -11.18
CA PRO A 90 4.77 3.17 -11.55
C PRO A 90 5.13 4.21 -10.49
N ASN A 91 6.39 4.63 -10.47
CA ASN A 91 6.90 5.61 -9.50
C ASN A 91 6.37 7.03 -9.67
N THR A 92 5.52 7.26 -10.65
CA THR A 92 4.82 8.54 -10.91
C THR A 92 3.38 8.55 -10.38
N THR A 93 2.91 7.46 -9.78
CA THR A 93 1.54 7.35 -9.29
C THR A 93 1.43 7.84 -7.85
N LYS A 94 0.52 8.79 -7.63
CA LYS A 94 0.14 9.26 -6.29
C LYS A 94 -0.94 8.35 -5.73
N VAL A 95 -0.70 7.71 -4.61
CA VAL A 95 -1.59 6.71 -4.04
C VAL A 95 -1.39 6.59 -2.54
N PHE A 96 -2.43 6.18 -1.81
CA PHE A 96 -2.33 5.81 -0.41
C PHE A 96 -2.76 4.36 -0.19
N PHE A 97 -2.25 3.75 0.88
CA PHE A 97 -2.58 2.39 1.28
C PHE A 97 -2.74 2.27 2.80
N ILE A 98 -3.63 1.36 3.20
CA ILE A 98 -3.61 0.73 4.51
C ILE A 98 -2.91 -0.62 4.33
N ILE A 99 -1.73 -0.77 4.91
CA ILE A 99 -0.90 -1.95 4.78
C ILE A 99 -1.02 -2.78 6.06
N ILE A 100 -1.26 -4.08 5.89
CA ILE A 100 -1.29 -5.07 6.98
C ILE A 100 -0.16 -6.06 6.71
N ASN A 101 0.88 -6.03 7.54
CA ASN A 101 1.96 -7.01 7.42
C ASN A 101 1.65 -8.26 8.28
N ALA A 102 1.02 -9.25 7.65
CA ALA A 102 0.72 -10.55 8.25
C ALA A 102 1.66 -11.65 7.70
N THR A 103 2.88 -11.29 7.32
CA THR A 103 3.91 -12.26 6.97
C THR A 103 4.39 -13.00 8.21
N THR A 104 5.04 -14.14 8.03
CA THR A 104 5.67 -14.91 9.08
C THR A 104 7.14 -15.13 8.73
N ASP A 105 7.95 -15.50 9.71
CA ASP A 105 9.35 -15.85 9.46
C ASP A 105 9.47 -17.31 9.07
N SER A 106 10.29 -17.62 8.06
CA SER A 106 10.53 -18.98 7.55
C SER A 106 11.73 -19.67 8.22
N GLY A 107 12.25 -19.14 9.31
CA GLY A 107 13.43 -19.67 9.97
C GLY A 107 13.63 -19.12 11.37
N SER A 108 14.81 -19.37 11.95
CA SER A 108 15.18 -18.90 13.29
C SER A 108 15.77 -17.48 13.32
N SER A 109 16.00 -16.88 12.15
CA SER A 109 16.50 -15.51 12.01
C SER A 109 15.32 -14.62 11.62
N GLY A 110 15.02 -13.63 12.38
CA GLY A 110 13.89 -12.71 12.22
C GLY A 110 13.80 -11.82 13.45
N PRO A 111 12.74 -11.00 13.61
CA PRO A 111 11.62 -10.84 12.68
C PRO A 111 12.01 -10.08 11.39
N TYR A 112 11.43 -10.50 10.26
CA TYR A 112 11.62 -9.83 8.98
C TYR A 112 10.50 -8.84 8.71
N SER A 113 10.83 -7.80 7.95
CA SER A 113 9.93 -6.69 7.66
C SER A 113 9.59 -6.60 6.17
N VAL A 114 8.49 -5.93 5.87
CA VAL A 114 8.15 -5.44 4.53
C VAL A 114 8.60 -4.00 4.41
N ILE A 115 9.38 -3.68 3.37
CA ILE A 115 9.90 -2.34 3.08
C ILE A 115 9.18 -1.82 1.86
N LEU A 116 8.38 -0.78 2.04
CA LEU A 116 7.61 -0.14 0.96
C LEU A 116 8.45 0.97 0.34
N THR A 117 8.68 0.90 -0.97
CA THR A 117 9.43 1.90 -1.73
C THR A 117 8.72 2.24 -3.04
N GLN A 118 8.94 3.44 -3.57
CA GLN A 118 8.41 3.84 -4.88
C GLN A 118 9.50 4.35 -5.82
N GLY A 119 10.59 4.87 -5.29
CA GLY A 119 11.74 5.39 -6.03
C GLY A 119 13.01 5.28 -5.19
N SER A 120 13.94 6.21 -5.38
CA SER A 120 15.17 6.31 -4.58
C SER A 120 15.01 7.17 -3.32
N GLY A 121 13.83 7.73 -3.08
CA GLY A 121 13.52 8.54 -1.90
C GLY A 121 13.29 7.70 -0.64
N ALA A 122 12.75 8.34 0.40
CA ALA A 122 12.44 7.67 1.66
C ALA A 122 11.47 6.51 1.47
N ASN A 123 11.63 5.48 2.28
CA ASN A 123 10.79 4.29 2.33
C ASN A 123 10.16 4.11 3.72
N VAL A 124 9.17 3.23 3.82
CA VAL A 124 8.51 2.86 5.08
C VAL A 124 8.74 1.38 5.34
N THR A 125 9.24 1.07 6.52
CA THR A 125 9.41 -0.31 6.99
C THR A 125 8.26 -0.69 7.90
N VAL A 126 7.50 -1.70 7.49
CA VAL A 126 6.39 -2.27 8.28
C VAL A 126 6.86 -3.59 8.87
N GLN A 127 7.06 -3.63 10.18
CA GLN A 127 7.49 -4.84 10.88
C GLN A 127 6.43 -5.93 10.82
N ASN A 128 6.85 -7.18 10.96
CA ASN A 128 5.97 -8.32 11.06
C ASN A 128 4.93 -8.11 12.17
N GLY A 129 3.66 -8.37 11.86
CA GLY A 129 2.53 -8.19 12.76
C GLY A 129 1.99 -6.75 12.89
N ASN A 130 2.65 -5.77 12.29
CA ASN A 130 2.25 -4.37 12.36
C ASN A 130 1.46 -3.93 11.12
N ASN A 131 0.78 -2.79 11.26
CA ASN A 131 0.05 -2.11 10.21
C ASN A 131 0.61 -0.71 10.01
N ALA A 132 0.43 -0.15 8.81
CA ALA A 132 0.80 1.22 8.50
C ALA A 132 -0.22 1.86 7.55
N VAL A 133 -0.40 3.17 7.68
CA VAL A 133 -1.12 3.98 6.70
C VAL A 133 -0.08 4.80 5.95
N VAL A 134 0.12 4.51 4.68
CA VAL A 134 1.19 5.12 3.89
C VAL A 134 0.66 5.85 2.68
N TYR A 135 1.36 6.88 2.22
CA TYR A 135 1.12 7.49 0.93
C TYR A 135 2.40 7.61 0.11
N CYS A 136 2.22 7.59 -1.20
CA CYS A 136 3.27 7.69 -2.20
C CYS A 136 3.10 9.01 -2.96
N ASP A 137 4.17 9.79 -3.10
CA ASP A 137 4.12 11.13 -3.70
C ASP A 137 4.16 11.13 -5.23
N GLY A 138 4.55 10.01 -5.85
CA GLY A 138 4.66 9.91 -7.31
C GLY A 138 5.77 10.80 -7.89
N GLY A 139 6.83 11.07 -7.14
CA GLY A 139 7.91 11.99 -7.49
C GLY A 139 8.89 11.47 -8.56
N GLY A 140 8.55 10.40 -9.29
CA GLY A 140 9.41 9.80 -10.32
C GLY A 140 10.58 9.04 -9.70
N SER A 141 11.79 9.24 -10.21
CA SER A 141 12.99 8.54 -9.72
C SER A 141 13.28 8.81 -8.24
N GLY A 142 12.94 9.99 -7.74
CA GLY A 142 13.09 10.38 -6.34
C GLY A 142 11.84 10.15 -5.48
N ALA A 143 10.84 9.41 -5.97
CA ALA A 143 9.57 9.21 -5.27
C ALA A 143 9.76 8.67 -3.86
N VAL A 144 8.89 9.12 -2.97
CA VAL A 144 8.93 8.89 -1.52
C VAL A 144 7.68 8.11 -1.10
N VAL A 145 7.86 7.20 -0.16
CA VAL A 145 6.77 6.61 0.62
C VAL A 145 6.84 7.16 2.04
N THR A 146 5.73 7.67 2.53
CA THR A 146 5.63 8.29 3.85
C THR A 146 4.58 7.58 4.70
N ASP A 147 4.89 7.30 5.95
CA ASP A 147 3.91 6.87 6.94
C ASP A 147 3.09 8.08 7.39
N ALA A 148 1.79 8.03 7.14
CA ALA A 148 0.87 9.13 7.45
C ALA A 148 0.60 9.31 8.96
N LEU A 149 1.01 8.33 9.77
CA LEU A 149 0.78 8.34 11.22
C LEU A 149 2.08 8.53 12.03
N SER A 150 3.24 8.75 11.37
CA SER A 150 4.53 8.92 12.06
C SER A 150 4.55 10.12 13.03
N ASP A 151 3.79 11.15 12.69
CA ASP A 151 3.67 12.38 13.51
C ASP A 151 2.22 12.59 13.97
N LEU A 152 1.60 11.54 14.50
CA LEU A 152 0.21 11.56 14.94
C LEU A 152 0.00 12.56 16.07
N GLN A 153 -0.79 13.59 15.83
CA GLN A 153 -1.25 14.53 16.85
C GLN A 153 -2.68 14.17 17.27
N ILE A 154 -2.88 13.97 18.58
CA ILE A 154 -4.19 13.74 19.17
C ILE A 154 -4.61 15.04 19.85
N GLY A 155 -5.72 15.63 19.38
CA GLY A 155 -6.19 16.94 19.84
C GLY A 155 -6.95 16.93 21.16
N ASP A 156 -7.27 15.75 21.70
CA ASP A 156 -7.99 15.53 22.94
C ASP A 156 -7.48 14.24 23.62
N ASP A 157 -8.32 13.41 24.22
CA ASP A 157 -7.92 12.25 24.99
C ASP A 157 -7.48 11.05 24.12
N LEU A 158 -6.46 10.31 24.56
CA LEU A 158 -6.14 8.97 24.08
C LEU A 158 -6.66 7.94 25.08
N SER A 159 -7.68 7.17 24.69
CA SER A 159 -8.21 6.09 25.52
C SER A 159 -7.69 4.72 25.07
N LEU A 160 -6.98 4.04 25.95
CA LEU A 160 -6.51 2.67 25.77
C LEU A 160 -7.40 1.75 26.63
N VAL A 161 -8.37 1.10 25.97
CA VAL A 161 -9.46 0.35 26.65
C VAL A 161 -9.14 -1.13 26.93
N SER A 162 -7.97 -1.60 26.58
CA SER A 162 -7.55 -2.98 26.88
C SER A 162 -6.90 -3.06 28.27
N ASP A 163 -7.26 -4.05 29.06
CA ASP A 163 -6.63 -4.33 30.37
C ASP A 163 -5.13 -4.65 30.26
N SER A 164 -4.67 -4.97 29.06
CA SER A 164 -3.27 -5.25 28.75
C SER A 164 -2.63 -4.18 27.85
N ALA A 165 -3.23 -2.99 27.78
CA ALA A 165 -2.68 -1.91 26.98
C ALA A 165 -1.33 -1.45 27.54
N VAL A 166 -0.36 -1.28 26.65
CA VAL A 166 0.99 -0.83 26.97
C VAL A 166 1.33 0.37 26.10
N ILE A 167 1.89 1.41 26.69
CA ILE A 167 2.53 2.53 25.98
C ILE A 167 4.04 2.32 26.05
N ASN A 168 4.65 2.02 24.92
CA ASN A 168 6.09 1.88 24.78
C ASN A 168 6.68 3.21 24.30
N LEU A 169 7.61 3.77 25.02
CA LEU A 169 8.32 5.01 24.70
C LEU A 169 9.80 4.71 24.56
N GLY A 170 10.37 5.08 23.42
CA GLY A 170 11.74 4.75 23.06
C GLY A 170 11.91 3.33 22.49
N ALA A 171 13.07 3.05 21.90
CA ALA A 171 13.38 1.75 21.29
C ALA A 171 13.63 0.65 22.33
N ASP A 172 14.00 1.01 23.54
CA ASP A 172 14.34 0.14 24.68
C ASP A 172 13.23 0.05 25.73
N ASN A 173 12.09 0.79 25.51
CA ASN A 173 10.92 0.82 26.39
C ASN A 173 11.26 1.19 27.85
N ASP A 174 12.22 2.11 28.04
CA ASP A 174 12.75 2.51 29.36
C ASP A 174 11.89 3.55 30.10
N VAL A 175 10.88 4.09 29.43
CA VAL A 175 9.93 5.05 30.04
C VAL A 175 8.62 4.35 30.38
N THR A 176 8.22 4.46 31.64
CA THR A 176 6.95 3.90 32.15
C THR A 176 6.03 5.03 32.59
N ILE A 177 4.79 5.01 32.05
CA ILE A 177 3.71 5.85 32.58
C ILE A 177 2.89 4.99 33.55
N THR A 178 2.89 5.39 34.83
CA THR A 178 2.17 4.67 35.87
C THR A 178 1.00 5.53 36.34
N HIS A 179 -0.22 4.97 36.27
CA HIS A 179 -1.36 5.52 36.99
C HIS A 179 -1.25 5.12 38.46
N VAL A 180 -1.23 6.09 39.33
CA VAL A 180 -1.33 5.89 40.78
C VAL A 180 -2.76 6.16 41.18
N ALA A 181 -3.45 5.11 41.63
CA ALA A 181 -4.80 5.27 42.18
C ALA A 181 -4.71 6.00 43.52
N ASP A 182 -5.61 6.96 43.74
CA ASP A 182 -5.80 7.68 45.02
C ASP A 182 -6.46 6.79 46.05
#